data_8ba38a81c5dcabf53f94e7df7eb853e5
#
_entry.id   8ba38a81c5dcabf53f94e7df7eb853e5
#
_cell.length_a   1.000
_cell.length_b   1.000
_cell.length_c   1.000
_cell.angle_alpha   90.00
_cell.angle_beta   90.00
_cell.angle_gamma   90.00
#
_symmetry.space_group_name_H-M   'P 1'
#
loop_
_entity.id
_entity.type
_entity.pdbx_description
1 polymer ?
#
loop_
_entity_poly.entity_id
_entity_poly.type
_entity_poly.pdbx_seq_one_letter_code
_entity_poly.pdbx_strand_id
1 'polypeptide(L)'
;SFEEPYYNNKNLSLKGDLYSRFSDPSSVKYETEDLGIGSTIRFPLSPTLAYGLSYELFTTKVKADADAGTYEKLLAGTDTVSAITNSFTSDKRNSPYRPSSGSIGRFHSTIAGLGGTSYYIKNNFDYSKYKKLSKNFVGAIKFEAGHLNGYNNKYAPINSNYKLGGKRLRGFKSGKVGPKSGNSYYGGQYYYLTSLETNLDLPIDEYDITSVFFIDVGSVWGLDSRYGAIDDEHNLRSSTGINFLWDSAIGPINLIYAKAINKESTDSLDSFYFDIGYNF
;
A
#
# COMPACT_ATOMS: atom_id res chain seq x y z
N SER A 1 -12.86 12.56 10.76
CA SER A 1 -12.65 11.55 11.81
C SER A 1 -12.62 12.17 13.19
N PHE A 2 -13.04 11.44 14.19
CA PHE A 2 -12.92 11.74 15.61
C PHE A 2 -12.20 10.59 16.29
N GLU A 3 -11.24 10.87 17.17
CA GLU A 3 -10.52 9.86 17.94
C GLU A 3 -10.42 10.28 19.41
N GLU A 4 -10.82 9.38 20.31
CA GLU A 4 -10.62 9.46 21.75
C GLU A 4 -9.53 8.46 22.15
N PRO A 5 -8.30 8.91 22.45
CA PRO A 5 -7.15 8.02 22.67
C PRO A 5 -7.19 7.28 24.01
N TYR A 6 -7.96 7.77 24.99
CA TYR A 6 -8.05 7.20 26.33
C TYR A 6 -9.50 6.99 26.78
N TYR A 7 -10.25 6.27 25.93
CA TYR A 7 -11.68 6.05 26.18
C TYR A 7 -11.92 5.45 27.58
N ASN A 8 -12.78 6.13 28.33
CA ASN A 8 -13.12 5.80 29.73
C ASN A 8 -11.89 5.69 30.65
N ASN A 9 -10.90 6.59 30.49
CA ASN A 9 -9.64 6.64 31.24
C ASN A 9 -8.80 5.35 31.16
N LYS A 10 -9.00 4.55 30.10
CA LYS A 10 -8.22 3.34 29.82
C LYS A 10 -7.28 3.59 28.66
N ASN A 11 -6.22 2.81 28.56
CA ASN A 11 -5.35 2.77 27.39
C ASN A 11 -6.05 2.03 26.23
N LEU A 12 -7.11 2.65 25.74
CA LEU A 12 -8.02 2.17 24.72
C LEU A 12 -8.40 3.36 23.85
N SER A 13 -7.96 3.35 22.57
CA SER A 13 -8.39 4.36 21.61
C SER A 13 -9.68 3.90 20.94
N LEU A 14 -10.61 4.85 20.81
CA LEU A 14 -11.84 4.69 20.04
C LEU A 14 -11.86 5.74 18.93
N LYS A 15 -11.95 5.30 17.68
CA LYS A 15 -12.00 6.17 16.52
C LYS A 15 -13.29 5.96 15.75
N GLY A 16 -13.91 7.06 15.28
CA GLY A 16 -15.02 7.07 14.34
C GLY A 16 -14.66 7.84 13.09
N ASP A 17 -14.99 7.31 11.93
CA ASP A 17 -14.74 7.91 10.63
C ASP A 17 -16.03 8.05 9.83
N LEU A 18 -16.18 9.21 9.18
CA LEU A 18 -17.11 9.45 8.08
C LEU A 18 -16.28 9.97 6.92
N TYR A 19 -16.39 9.36 5.76
CA TYR A 19 -15.56 9.73 4.62
C TYR A 19 -16.29 9.64 3.29
N SER A 20 -15.87 10.50 2.38
CA SER A 20 -16.16 10.42 0.95
C SER A 20 -14.82 10.49 0.22
N ARG A 21 -14.56 9.56 -0.69
CA ARG A 21 -13.33 9.51 -1.49
C ARG A 21 -13.70 9.45 -2.95
N PHE A 22 -13.00 10.23 -3.74
CA PHE A 22 -13.03 10.15 -5.20
C PHE A 22 -11.65 9.73 -5.69
N SER A 23 -11.60 8.85 -6.68
CA SER A 23 -10.35 8.42 -7.30
C SER A 23 -10.54 8.24 -8.79
N ASP A 24 -9.68 8.92 -9.56
CA ASP A 24 -9.59 8.84 -11.01
C ASP A 24 -8.12 8.56 -11.40
N PRO A 25 -7.68 7.27 -11.27
CA PRO A 25 -6.30 6.92 -11.49
C PRO A 25 -5.98 6.81 -12.99
N SER A 26 -4.95 7.51 -13.46
CA SER A 26 -4.47 7.47 -14.86
C SER A 26 -4.02 6.09 -15.36
N SER A 27 -4.06 5.07 -14.50
CA SER A 27 -3.69 3.69 -14.83
C SER A 27 -4.84 2.83 -15.35
N VAL A 28 -6.08 3.34 -15.29
CA VAL A 28 -7.32 2.65 -15.70
C VAL A 28 -8.28 3.63 -16.35
N LYS A 29 -9.32 3.12 -16.99
CA LYS A 29 -10.39 3.88 -17.66
C LYS A 29 -11.70 3.78 -16.87
N TYR A 30 -11.62 4.06 -15.59
CA TYR A 30 -12.78 4.21 -14.71
C TYR A 30 -12.43 5.09 -13.50
N GLU A 31 -13.43 5.75 -12.96
CA GLU A 31 -13.39 6.46 -11.70
C GLU A 31 -14.11 5.68 -10.59
N THR A 32 -13.75 5.93 -9.34
CA THR A 32 -14.44 5.37 -8.17
C THR A 32 -14.87 6.45 -7.20
N GLU A 33 -16.08 6.31 -6.67
CA GLU A 33 -16.62 7.14 -5.58
C GLU A 33 -16.93 6.23 -4.40
N ASP A 34 -16.27 6.46 -3.27
CA ASP A 34 -16.55 5.73 -2.03
C ASP A 34 -17.22 6.66 -1.02
N LEU A 35 -18.29 6.21 -0.37
CA LEU A 35 -18.94 6.89 0.74
C LEU A 35 -19.11 5.89 1.88
N GLY A 36 -18.59 6.21 3.06
CA GLY A 36 -18.57 5.24 4.15
C GLY A 36 -18.45 5.82 5.54
N ILE A 37 -18.78 4.95 6.48
CA ILE A 37 -18.57 5.16 7.91
C ILE A 37 -17.71 4.02 8.46
N GLY A 38 -16.92 4.31 9.47
CA GLY A 38 -16.08 3.33 10.14
C GLY A 38 -15.96 3.58 11.63
N SER A 39 -15.65 2.55 12.36
CA SER A 39 -15.25 2.64 13.76
C SER A 39 -14.07 1.72 14.03
N THR A 40 -13.14 2.15 14.88
CA THR A 40 -11.96 1.37 15.24
C THR A 40 -11.75 1.43 16.74
N ILE A 41 -11.53 0.28 17.34
CA ILE A 41 -11.05 0.16 18.72
C ILE A 41 -9.61 -0.35 18.65
N ARG A 42 -8.69 0.31 19.37
CA ARG A 42 -7.29 -0.09 19.46
C ARG A 42 -6.83 -0.09 20.89
N PHE A 43 -6.09 -1.11 21.29
CA PHE A 43 -5.49 -1.21 22.62
C PHE A 43 -4.16 -1.99 22.59
N PRO A 44 -3.21 -1.68 23.49
CA PRO A 44 -1.98 -2.42 23.62
C PRO A 44 -2.25 -3.79 24.30
N LEU A 45 -1.68 -4.83 23.74
CA LEU A 45 -1.57 -6.16 24.36
C LEU A 45 -0.29 -6.29 25.19
N SER A 46 0.74 -5.52 24.82
CA SER A 46 2.01 -5.38 25.53
C SER A 46 2.66 -4.04 25.15
N PRO A 47 3.79 -3.64 25.79
CA PRO A 47 4.50 -2.40 25.42
C PRO A 47 4.91 -2.29 23.94
N THR A 48 5.03 -3.44 23.26
CA THR A 48 5.46 -3.48 21.84
C THR A 48 4.42 -4.10 20.91
N LEU A 49 3.27 -4.53 21.40
CA LEU A 49 2.23 -5.18 20.61
C LEU A 49 0.89 -4.50 20.83
N ALA A 50 0.29 -4.01 19.79
CA ALA A 50 -1.07 -3.44 19.79
C ALA A 50 -2.01 -4.28 18.91
N TYR A 51 -3.26 -4.36 19.34
CA TYR A 51 -4.35 -4.93 18.57
C TYR A 51 -5.39 -3.85 18.24
N GLY A 52 -5.95 -3.93 17.05
CA GLY A 52 -7.05 -3.10 16.60
C GLY A 52 -8.15 -3.94 15.96
N LEU A 53 -9.38 -3.57 16.24
CA LEU A 53 -10.57 -4.11 15.58
C LEU A 53 -11.32 -2.96 14.95
N SER A 54 -11.54 -3.03 13.64
CA SER A 54 -12.29 -2.03 12.89
C SER A 54 -13.52 -2.65 12.24
N TYR A 55 -14.59 -1.89 12.19
CA TYR A 55 -15.76 -2.16 11.35
C TYR A 55 -15.95 -1.01 10.37
N GLU A 56 -16.18 -1.34 9.10
CA GLU A 56 -16.45 -0.37 8.05
C GLU A 56 -17.69 -0.78 7.26
N LEU A 57 -18.55 0.20 6.99
CA LEU A 57 -19.66 0.08 6.06
C LEU A 57 -19.54 1.19 5.03
N PHE A 58 -19.37 0.83 3.78
CA PHE A 58 -19.25 1.80 2.70
C PHE A 58 -19.87 1.30 1.39
N THR A 59 -20.22 2.25 0.54
CA THR A 59 -20.55 1.99 -0.86
C THR A 59 -19.38 2.44 -1.73
N THR A 60 -19.05 1.63 -2.75
CA THR A 60 -18.11 2.01 -3.80
C THR A 60 -18.84 1.99 -5.13
N LYS A 61 -18.83 3.10 -5.84
CA LYS A 61 -19.43 3.25 -7.17
C LYS A 61 -18.32 3.35 -8.20
N VAL A 62 -18.33 2.43 -9.16
CA VAL A 62 -17.41 2.43 -10.29
C VAL A 62 -18.12 2.98 -11.51
N LYS A 63 -17.57 4.00 -12.15
CA LYS A 63 -18.04 4.57 -13.40
C LYS A 63 -16.98 4.38 -14.47
N ALA A 64 -17.30 3.64 -15.52
CA ALA A 64 -16.41 3.47 -16.67
C ALA A 64 -16.42 4.71 -17.56
N ASP A 65 -15.26 5.07 -18.09
CA ASP A 65 -15.11 6.14 -19.06
C ASP A 65 -15.87 5.81 -20.37
N ALA A 66 -16.18 6.82 -21.17
CA ALA A 66 -16.87 6.62 -22.45
C ALA A 66 -16.06 5.74 -23.43
N ASP A 67 -14.74 5.86 -23.40
CA ASP A 67 -13.78 5.11 -24.21
C ASP A 67 -13.21 3.86 -23.48
N ALA A 68 -13.82 3.47 -22.35
CA ALA A 68 -13.42 2.31 -21.57
C ALA A 68 -13.61 1.00 -22.34
N GLY A 69 -12.75 0.04 -22.06
CA GLY A 69 -12.81 -1.30 -22.62
C GLY A 69 -13.94 -2.17 -22.00
N THR A 70 -14.01 -3.41 -22.46
CA THR A 70 -15.04 -4.36 -22.02
C THR A 70 -14.97 -4.63 -20.52
N TYR A 71 -13.76 -4.75 -19.97
CA TYR A 71 -13.57 -5.10 -18.55
C TYR A 71 -13.97 -3.97 -17.63
N GLU A 72 -13.62 -2.71 -17.95
CA GLU A 72 -14.04 -1.56 -17.17
C GLU A 72 -15.55 -1.37 -17.17
N LYS A 73 -16.19 -1.59 -18.31
CA LYS A 73 -17.66 -1.56 -18.45
C LYS A 73 -18.34 -2.68 -17.65
N LEU A 74 -17.72 -3.86 -17.57
CA LEU A 74 -18.20 -4.97 -16.75
C LEU A 74 -18.13 -4.67 -15.24
N LEU A 75 -17.16 -3.86 -14.83
CA LEU A 75 -16.96 -3.48 -13.44
C LEU A 75 -17.82 -2.30 -12.99
N ALA A 76 -18.43 -1.58 -13.94
CA ALA A 76 -19.28 -0.43 -13.62
C ALA A 76 -20.50 -0.87 -12.79
N GLY A 77 -20.79 -0.12 -11.75
CA GLY A 77 -21.86 -0.42 -10.83
C GLY A 77 -21.59 0.10 -9.41
N THR A 78 -22.43 -0.31 -8.49
CA THR A 78 -22.30 0.05 -7.08
C THR A 78 -22.25 -1.22 -6.23
N ASP A 79 -21.21 -1.31 -5.42
CA ASP A 79 -21.05 -2.35 -4.41
C ASP A 79 -21.20 -1.76 -3.02
N THR A 80 -21.82 -2.54 -2.12
CA THR A 80 -21.86 -2.22 -0.69
C THR A 80 -20.95 -3.20 0.04
N VAL A 81 -20.03 -2.66 0.81
CA VAL A 81 -19.06 -3.41 1.61
C VAL A 81 -19.37 -3.22 3.08
N SER A 82 -19.54 -4.32 3.79
CA SER A 82 -19.63 -4.37 5.26
C SER A 82 -18.54 -5.33 5.73
N ALA A 83 -17.52 -4.79 6.41
CA ALA A 83 -16.29 -5.51 6.69
C ALA A 83 -15.79 -5.32 8.12
N ILE A 84 -15.20 -6.38 8.68
CA ILE A 84 -14.41 -6.33 9.91
C ILE A 84 -12.94 -6.52 9.55
N THR A 85 -12.08 -5.70 10.15
CA THR A 85 -10.63 -5.80 10.04
C THR A 85 -10.00 -6.03 11.40
N ASN A 86 -9.24 -7.11 11.52
CA ASN A 86 -8.34 -7.36 12.64
C ASN A 86 -6.95 -6.84 12.29
N SER A 87 -6.34 -6.09 13.20
CA SER A 87 -5.02 -5.47 13.03
C SER A 87 -4.10 -5.82 14.18
N PHE A 88 -2.91 -6.31 13.87
CA PHE A 88 -1.85 -6.54 14.84
C PHE A 88 -0.63 -5.71 14.44
N THR A 89 -0.09 -4.93 15.38
CA THR A 89 1.12 -4.13 15.17
C THR A 89 2.12 -4.45 16.26
N SER A 90 3.28 -4.97 15.87
CA SER A 90 4.43 -5.17 16.78
C SER A 90 5.52 -4.17 16.41
N ASP A 91 5.78 -3.19 17.27
CA ASP A 91 6.81 -2.16 17.07
C ASP A 91 7.88 -2.24 18.15
N LYS A 92 9.09 -2.62 17.72
CA LYS A 92 10.30 -2.77 18.55
C LYS A 92 11.43 -1.87 18.03
N ARG A 93 11.10 -0.85 17.24
CA ARG A 93 12.08 0.11 16.74
C ARG A 93 12.56 1.03 17.86
N ASN A 94 13.81 1.45 17.78
CA ASN A 94 14.37 2.44 18.70
C ASN A 94 13.85 3.87 18.44
N SER A 95 13.32 4.13 17.25
CA SER A 95 12.70 5.40 16.86
C SER A 95 11.60 5.16 15.82
N PRO A 96 10.43 5.82 15.93
CA PRO A 96 9.38 5.71 14.92
C PRO A 96 9.71 6.45 13.61
N TYR A 97 10.50 7.54 13.66
CA TYR A 97 10.78 8.39 12.50
C TYR A 97 12.08 8.02 11.78
N ARG A 98 13.17 7.83 12.51
CA ARG A 98 14.51 7.45 11.98
C ARG A 98 15.02 6.22 12.71
N PRO A 99 14.49 5.03 12.40
CA PRO A 99 14.89 3.80 13.05
C PRO A 99 16.30 3.39 12.60
N SER A 100 17.19 3.19 13.56
CA SER A 100 18.52 2.63 13.32
C SER A 100 18.67 1.19 13.82
N SER A 101 17.71 0.71 14.61
CA SER A 101 17.67 -0.67 15.11
C SER A 101 16.25 -1.10 15.45
N GLY A 102 16.06 -2.41 15.55
CA GLY A 102 14.77 -3.01 15.89
C GLY A 102 13.95 -3.38 14.67
N SER A 103 12.67 -3.61 14.87
CA SER A 103 11.75 -4.04 13.81
C SER A 103 10.33 -3.55 14.06
N ILE A 104 9.56 -3.46 12.99
CA ILE A 104 8.13 -3.27 13.02
C ILE A 104 7.48 -4.30 12.11
N GLY A 105 6.39 -4.93 12.59
CA GLY A 105 5.56 -5.84 11.82
C GLY A 105 4.10 -5.48 11.98
N ARG A 106 3.35 -5.51 10.88
CA ARG A 106 1.91 -5.28 10.86
C ARG A 106 1.22 -6.41 10.10
N PHE A 107 0.11 -6.83 10.62
CA PHE A 107 -0.78 -7.77 9.96
C PHE A 107 -2.20 -7.26 10.03
N HIS A 108 -2.87 -7.20 8.89
CA HIS A 108 -4.27 -6.80 8.76
C HIS A 108 -5.02 -7.92 8.05
N SER A 109 -6.11 -8.35 8.64
CA SER A 109 -7.02 -9.35 8.06
C SER A 109 -8.44 -8.78 8.03
N THR A 110 -8.94 -8.52 6.82
CA THR A 110 -10.27 -7.98 6.56
C THR A 110 -11.16 -9.08 6.03
N ILE A 111 -12.35 -9.21 6.62
CA ILE A 111 -13.42 -10.09 6.16
C ILE A 111 -14.62 -9.21 5.84
N ALA A 112 -15.02 -9.16 4.58
CA ALA A 112 -16.22 -8.49 4.09
C ALA A 112 -17.30 -9.51 3.81
N GLY A 113 -18.58 -9.15 4.05
CA GLY A 113 -19.72 -10.05 3.83
C GLY A 113 -20.69 -10.12 5.01
N LEU A 114 -20.57 -9.15 5.95
CA LEU A 114 -21.48 -9.03 7.11
C LEU A 114 -22.76 -8.25 6.76
N GLY A 115 -23.13 -8.25 5.51
CA GLY A 115 -24.16 -7.47 4.85
C GLY A 115 -23.59 -6.77 3.61
N GLY A 116 -24.45 -6.26 2.72
CA GLY A 116 -24.02 -5.67 1.46
C GLY A 116 -23.86 -6.68 0.32
N THR A 117 -23.13 -6.29 -0.73
CA THR A 117 -23.02 -7.06 -1.99
C THR A 117 -21.64 -7.71 -2.18
N SER A 118 -20.62 -7.26 -1.46
CA SER A 118 -19.24 -7.72 -1.60
C SER A 118 -18.85 -8.72 -0.53
N TYR A 119 -18.21 -9.83 -0.93
CA TYR A 119 -17.77 -10.91 -0.06
C TYR A 119 -16.32 -11.26 -0.38
N TYR A 120 -15.39 -10.88 0.49
CA TYR A 120 -13.97 -11.16 0.28
C TYR A 120 -13.19 -11.25 1.58
N ILE A 121 -12.06 -11.93 1.51
CA ILE A 121 -11.01 -11.90 2.54
C ILE A 121 -9.80 -11.21 1.96
N LYS A 122 -9.26 -10.22 2.68
CA LYS A 122 -8.06 -9.49 2.32
C LYS A 122 -7.07 -9.52 3.46
N ASN A 123 -5.89 -10.05 3.20
CA ASN A 123 -4.81 -10.11 4.18
C ASN A 123 -3.64 -9.27 3.69
N ASN A 124 -3.07 -8.47 4.60
CA ASN A 124 -1.87 -7.68 4.35
C ASN A 124 -0.87 -7.97 5.46
N PHE A 125 0.36 -8.15 5.08
CA PHE A 125 1.49 -8.29 5.99
C PHE A 125 2.59 -7.35 5.55
N ASP A 126 3.13 -6.56 6.47
CA ASP A 126 4.31 -5.77 6.27
C ASP A 126 5.28 -5.93 7.45
N TYR A 127 6.57 -6.01 7.13
CA TYR A 127 7.64 -6.18 8.10
C TYR A 127 8.86 -5.36 7.68
N SER A 128 9.42 -4.62 8.63
CA SER A 128 10.68 -3.92 8.42
C SER A 128 11.63 -4.18 9.58
N LYS A 129 12.89 -4.45 9.28
CA LYS A 129 13.96 -4.65 10.27
C LYS A 129 15.11 -3.72 9.95
N TYR A 130 15.61 -3.06 10.98
CA TYR A 130 16.70 -2.10 10.90
C TYR A 130 17.86 -2.58 11.74
N LYS A 131 19.08 -2.38 11.23
CA LYS A 131 20.30 -2.71 11.93
C LYS A 131 21.38 -1.65 11.64
N LYS A 132 21.90 -1.05 12.69
CA LYS A 132 23.06 -0.17 12.58
C LYS A 132 24.26 -1.00 12.17
N LEU A 133 24.83 -0.71 11.01
CA LEU A 133 25.99 -1.41 10.43
C LEU A 133 27.30 -0.72 10.83
N SER A 134 27.30 0.63 10.88
CA SER A 134 28.39 1.43 11.38
C SER A 134 27.87 2.76 11.95
N LYS A 135 28.76 3.72 12.25
CA LYS A 135 28.37 5.04 12.81
C LYS A 135 27.36 5.76 11.91
N ASN A 136 27.56 5.72 10.57
CA ASN A 136 26.79 6.46 9.59
C ASN A 136 25.94 5.57 8.69
N PHE A 137 25.99 4.24 8.85
CA PHE A 137 25.26 3.30 8.01
C PHE A 137 24.21 2.52 8.78
N VAL A 138 22.99 2.53 8.27
CA VAL A 138 21.88 1.70 8.76
C VAL A 138 21.37 0.85 7.61
N GLY A 139 21.46 -0.47 7.77
CA GLY A 139 20.81 -1.41 6.86
C GLY A 139 19.35 -1.63 7.23
N ALA A 140 18.49 -1.76 6.22
CA ALA A 140 17.09 -2.12 6.40
C ALA A 140 16.67 -3.21 5.41
N ILE A 141 15.84 -4.12 5.89
CA ILE A 141 15.09 -5.09 5.08
C ILE A 141 13.63 -4.79 5.29
N LYS A 142 12.89 -4.56 4.21
CA LYS A 142 11.44 -4.36 4.23
C LYS A 142 10.79 -5.45 3.38
N PHE A 143 9.72 -6.01 3.88
CA PHE A 143 8.92 -7.02 3.20
C PHE A 143 7.45 -6.68 3.31
N GLU A 144 6.74 -6.75 2.21
CA GLU A 144 5.30 -6.60 2.15
C GLU A 144 4.71 -7.76 1.35
N ALA A 145 3.55 -8.25 1.75
CA ALA A 145 2.79 -9.22 0.98
C ALA A 145 1.29 -9.02 1.21
N GLY A 146 0.50 -9.41 0.24
CA GLY A 146 -0.95 -9.35 0.35
C GLY A 146 -1.66 -10.38 -0.50
N HIS A 147 -2.83 -10.75 0.00
CA HIS A 147 -3.73 -11.71 -0.62
C HIS A 147 -5.17 -11.21 -0.51
N LEU A 148 -5.88 -11.21 -1.62
CA LEU A 148 -7.28 -10.86 -1.74
C LEU A 148 -8.01 -12.00 -2.44
N ASN A 149 -9.11 -12.49 -1.86
CA ASN A 149 -9.92 -13.52 -2.47
C ASN A 149 -11.41 -13.27 -2.21
N GLY A 150 -12.21 -13.27 -3.27
CA GLY A 150 -13.66 -13.29 -3.18
C GLY A 150 -14.17 -14.67 -2.74
N TYR A 151 -15.31 -14.73 -2.10
CA TYR A 151 -15.99 -15.98 -1.74
C TYR A 151 -17.49 -15.90 -1.97
N ASN A 152 -18.22 -17.02 -1.85
CA ASN A 152 -19.66 -17.12 -2.15
C ASN A 152 -20.03 -16.71 -3.58
N ASN A 153 -19.18 -17.05 -4.56
CA ASN A 153 -19.35 -16.65 -5.96
C ASN A 153 -19.48 -15.13 -6.15
N LYS A 154 -18.83 -14.36 -5.28
CA LYS A 154 -18.75 -12.90 -5.35
C LYS A 154 -17.30 -12.47 -5.51
N TYR A 155 -17.13 -11.24 -5.95
CA TYR A 155 -15.84 -10.64 -6.20
C TYR A 155 -15.59 -9.47 -5.25
N ALA A 156 -14.34 -9.21 -4.95
CA ALA A 156 -13.98 -7.97 -4.31
C ALA A 156 -14.16 -6.78 -5.28
N PRO A 157 -14.49 -5.58 -4.78
CA PRO A 157 -14.47 -4.37 -5.60
C PRO A 157 -13.09 -4.17 -6.24
N ILE A 158 -13.05 -3.68 -7.48
CA ILE A 158 -11.80 -3.55 -8.25
C ILE A 158 -10.76 -2.65 -7.56
N ASN A 159 -11.21 -1.63 -6.84
CA ASN A 159 -10.34 -0.74 -6.06
C ASN A 159 -9.69 -1.44 -4.86
N SER A 160 -10.09 -2.66 -4.53
CA SER A 160 -9.46 -3.50 -3.50
C SER A 160 -8.22 -4.24 -4.00
N ASN A 161 -8.01 -4.37 -5.31
CA ASN A 161 -6.82 -5.01 -5.88
C ASN A 161 -5.54 -4.28 -5.48
N TYR A 162 -4.47 -5.04 -5.34
CA TYR A 162 -3.15 -4.50 -5.04
C TYR A 162 -2.53 -3.89 -6.30
N LYS A 163 -1.84 -2.77 -6.11
CA LYS A 163 -1.10 -2.09 -7.18
C LYS A 163 0.34 -1.84 -6.73
N LEU A 164 1.28 -2.05 -7.63
CA LEU A 164 2.71 -1.76 -7.41
C LEU A 164 3.20 -0.65 -8.35
N GLY A 165 4.44 -0.21 -8.11
CA GLY A 165 5.06 0.91 -8.79
C GLY A 165 5.08 2.18 -7.95
N GLY A 166 5.65 3.26 -8.46
CA GLY A 166 5.85 4.50 -7.74
C GLY A 166 6.85 4.34 -6.60
N LYS A 167 6.49 4.81 -5.41
CA LYS A 167 7.34 4.77 -4.21
C LYS A 167 7.52 3.35 -3.64
N ARG A 168 6.66 2.41 -3.98
CA ARG A 168 6.71 1.04 -3.45
C ARG A 168 7.65 0.16 -4.26
N LEU A 169 7.50 0.08 -5.57
CA LEU A 169 8.40 -0.58 -6.50
C LEU A 169 9.02 0.51 -7.38
N ARG A 170 10.11 1.08 -6.91
CA ARG A 170 10.77 2.24 -7.51
C ARG A 170 11.34 1.89 -8.89
N GLY A 171 11.31 2.82 -9.85
CA GLY A 171 11.68 2.57 -11.25
C GLY A 171 10.51 2.18 -12.16
N PHE A 172 9.32 1.98 -11.60
CA PHE A 172 8.08 1.68 -12.31
C PHE A 172 7.02 2.74 -12.02
N LYS A 173 6.20 3.12 -13.00
CA LYS A 173 5.09 4.07 -12.77
C LYS A 173 4.08 3.53 -11.79
N SER A 174 3.57 4.41 -10.94
CA SER A 174 2.57 4.07 -9.92
C SER A 174 1.34 3.39 -10.54
N GLY A 175 1.00 2.20 -10.04
CA GLY A 175 -0.15 1.42 -10.50
C GLY A 175 -0.02 0.85 -11.91
N LYS A 176 1.15 0.97 -12.58
CA LYS A 176 1.34 0.53 -13.98
C LYS A 176 2.30 -0.66 -14.09
N VAL A 177 2.08 -1.66 -13.24
CA VAL A 177 2.78 -2.94 -13.19
C VAL A 177 1.77 -4.06 -13.06
N GLY A 178 2.02 -5.20 -13.71
CA GLY A 178 1.21 -6.41 -13.62
C GLY A 178 0.08 -6.50 -14.65
N PRO A 179 -1.02 -7.20 -14.33
CA PRO A 179 -2.09 -7.49 -15.27
C PRO A 179 -2.66 -6.27 -15.97
N LYS A 180 -2.75 -6.33 -17.30
CA LYS A 180 -3.05 -5.20 -18.18
C LYS A 180 -3.89 -5.61 -19.38
N SER A 181 -4.82 -4.76 -19.80
CA SER A 181 -5.47 -4.85 -21.12
C SER A 181 -5.52 -3.46 -21.75
N GLY A 182 -5.06 -3.35 -23.00
CA GLY A 182 -4.89 -2.06 -23.64
C GLY A 182 -3.97 -1.14 -22.83
N ASN A 183 -4.46 -0.01 -22.36
CA ASN A 183 -3.73 0.94 -21.52
C ASN A 183 -4.12 0.86 -20.02
N SER A 184 -5.06 -0.03 -19.66
CA SER A 184 -5.57 -0.18 -18.31
C SER A 184 -4.83 -1.26 -17.52
N TYR A 185 -4.38 -0.91 -16.30
CA TYR A 185 -3.71 -1.79 -15.35
C TYR A 185 -4.66 -2.08 -14.18
N TYR A 186 -5.00 -3.33 -13.98
CA TYR A 186 -6.01 -3.75 -13.00
C TYR A 186 -5.43 -4.07 -11.62
N GLY A 187 -4.07 -4.12 -11.51
CA GLY A 187 -3.42 -4.65 -10.32
C GLY A 187 -3.61 -6.15 -10.20
N GLY A 188 -3.56 -6.70 -8.99
CA GLY A 188 -3.71 -8.13 -8.76
C GLY A 188 -4.27 -8.46 -7.39
N GLN A 189 -4.69 -9.71 -7.24
CA GLN A 189 -5.17 -10.26 -5.98
C GLN A 189 -4.03 -10.69 -5.05
N TYR A 190 -2.84 -10.87 -5.60
CA TYR A 190 -1.63 -11.24 -4.89
C TYR A 190 -0.54 -10.23 -5.17
N TYR A 191 0.26 -9.94 -4.16
CA TYR A 191 1.50 -9.22 -4.33
C TYR A 191 2.50 -9.57 -3.26
N TYR A 192 3.76 -9.36 -3.57
CA TYR A 192 4.82 -9.16 -2.58
C TYR A 192 5.80 -8.11 -3.07
N LEU A 193 6.50 -7.53 -2.10
CA LEU A 193 7.58 -6.58 -2.33
C LEU A 193 8.63 -6.77 -1.25
N THR A 194 9.89 -6.86 -1.65
CA THR A 194 11.04 -6.86 -0.76
C THR A 194 11.95 -5.70 -1.14
N SER A 195 12.35 -4.90 -0.17
CA SER A 195 13.34 -3.84 -0.33
C SER A 195 14.53 -4.09 0.59
N LEU A 196 15.72 -4.08 0.02
CA LEU A 196 16.97 -4.01 0.77
C LEU A 196 17.47 -2.58 0.67
N GLU A 197 17.71 -1.94 1.81
CA GLU A 197 18.12 -0.54 1.86
C GLU A 197 19.36 -0.36 2.72
N THR A 198 20.19 0.59 2.33
CA THR A 198 21.29 1.10 3.17
C THR A 198 21.18 2.60 3.23
N ASN A 199 20.87 3.12 4.42
CA ASN A 199 20.79 4.55 4.69
C ASN A 199 22.18 5.05 5.08
N LEU A 200 22.62 6.12 4.45
CA LEU A 200 23.85 6.83 4.74
C LEU A 200 23.50 8.29 5.06
N ASP A 201 23.73 8.69 6.31
CA ASP A 201 23.63 10.08 6.71
C ASP A 201 24.85 10.84 6.18
N LEU A 202 24.61 11.82 5.31
CA LEU A 202 25.67 12.63 4.72
C LEU A 202 26.09 13.72 5.74
N PRO A 203 27.37 13.85 6.07
CA PRO A 203 27.87 14.87 6.99
C PRO A 203 27.96 16.25 6.27
N ILE A 204 26.80 16.82 5.96
CA ILE A 204 26.71 18.16 5.37
C ILE A 204 26.17 19.07 6.47
N ASP A 205 27.04 19.88 7.06
CA ASP A 205 26.79 20.65 8.30
C ASP A 205 25.55 21.57 8.26
N GLU A 206 25.10 21.99 7.08
CA GLU A 206 23.95 22.89 6.92
C GLU A 206 22.63 22.15 6.54
N TYR A 207 22.72 20.88 6.14
CA TYR A 207 21.57 20.17 5.57
C TYR A 207 21.47 18.75 6.15
N ASP A 208 20.30 18.41 6.67
CA ASP A 208 19.99 17.04 7.12
C ASP A 208 19.58 16.18 5.92
N ILE A 209 20.58 15.63 5.21
CA ILE A 209 20.39 14.82 4.02
C ILE A 209 20.79 13.37 4.32
N THR A 210 19.85 12.45 4.13
CA THR A 210 20.10 11.01 4.15
C THR A 210 20.02 10.44 2.73
N SER A 211 21.06 9.72 2.32
CA SER A 211 21.06 8.95 1.08
C SER A 211 20.64 7.51 1.37
N VAL A 212 19.69 6.99 0.61
CA VAL A 212 19.22 5.61 0.72
C VAL A 212 19.50 4.87 -0.58
N PHE A 213 20.47 3.97 -0.58
CA PHE A 213 20.67 3.02 -1.66
C PHE A 213 19.69 1.86 -1.49
N PHE A 214 19.08 1.41 -2.57
CA PHE A 214 18.08 0.36 -2.49
C PHE A 214 18.13 -0.63 -3.65
N ILE A 215 17.61 -1.83 -3.37
CA ILE A 215 17.22 -2.85 -4.32
C ILE A 215 15.81 -3.26 -3.98
N ASP A 216 14.87 -3.11 -4.94
CA ASP A 216 13.49 -3.54 -4.81
C ASP A 216 13.25 -4.78 -5.68
N VAL A 217 12.53 -5.75 -5.13
CA VAL A 217 12.11 -6.98 -5.84
C VAL A 217 10.67 -7.26 -5.48
N GLY A 218 9.81 -7.43 -6.48
CA GLY A 218 8.39 -7.67 -6.22
C GLY A 218 7.60 -8.16 -7.43
N SER A 219 6.37 -8.52 -7.17
CA SER A 219 5.39 -8.92 -8.17
C SER A 219 3.99 -8.59 -7.71
N VAL A 220 3.09 -8.37 -8.68
CA VAL A 220 1.65 -8.28 -8.50
C VAL A 220 0.98 -9.08 -9.62
N TRP A 221 0.07 -9.99 -9.24
CA TRP A 221 -0.54 -10.93 -10.17
C TRP A 221 -1.89 -11.46 -9.68
N GLY A 222 -2.53 -12.30 -10.49
CA GLY A 222 -3.80 -12.93 -10.20
C GLY A 222 -4.97 -11.96 -10.33
N LEU A 223 -5.94 -12.34 -11.14
CA LEU A 223 -7.22 -11.66 -11.30
C LEU A 223 -8.35 -12.65 -11.04
N ASP A 224 -9.53 -12.16 -10.74
CA ASP A 224 -10.70 -13.01 -10.66
C ASP A 224 -11.20 -13.44 -12.05
N SER A 225 -12.13 -14.40 -12.10
CA SER A 225 -12.60 -15.01 -13.34
C SER A 225 -13.29 -14.05 -14.33
N ARG A 226 -13.62 -12.83 -13.91
CA ARG A 226 -14.16 -11.78 -14.80
C ARG A 226 -13.13 -11.33 -15.86
N TYR A 227 -11.85 -11.55 -15.59
CA TYR A 227 -10.73 -11.14 -16.45
C TYR A 227 -10.11 -12.28 -17.25
N GLY A 228 -10.82 -13.38 -17.47
CA GLY A 228 -10.29 -14.65 -17.97
C GLY A 228 -9.48 -14.64 -19.27
N ALA A 229 -9.44 -13.52 -20.02
CA ALA A 229 -8.61 -13.36 -21.21
C ALA A 229 -7.37 -12.46 -20.98
N ILE A 230 -7.16 -11.95 -19.76
CA ILE A 230 -5.99 -11.12 -19.43
C ILE A 230 -4.90 -12.02 -18.84
N ASP A 231 -3.67 -11.88 -19.34
CA ASP A 231 -2.50 -12.50 -18.72
C ASP A 231 -2.28 -11.89 -17.33
N ASP A 232 -2.43 -12.72 -16.31
CA ASP A 232 -2.32 -12.39 -14.91
C ASP A 232 -1.29 -13.24 -14.16
N GLU A 233 -0.34 -13.83 -14.92
CA GLU A 233 0.70 -14.69 -14.38
C GLU A 233 1.66 -13.92 -13.46
N HIS A 234 2.30 -14.69 -12.58
CA HIS A 234 3.35 -14.19 -11.71
C HIS A 234 4.63 -13.91 -12.49
N ASN A 235 5.02 -12.64 -12.57
CA ASN A 235 6.29 -12.23 -13.20
C ASN A 235 7.10 -11.37 -12.23
N LEU A 236 8.36 -11.74 -12.04
CA LEU A 236 9.28 -11.02 -11.14
C LEU A 236 9.70 -9.68 -11.74
N ARG A 237 9.68 -8.64 -10.95
CA ARG A 237 10.24 -7.31 -11.27
C ARG A 237 11.31 -6.95 -10.25
N SER A 238 12.31 -6.23 -10.69
CA SER A 238 13.32 -5.69 -9.80
C SER A 238 13.88 -4.36 -10.29
N SER A 239 14.33 -3.57 -9.35
CA SER A 239 14.96 -2.28 -9.60
C SER A 239 16.03 -1.97 -8.57
N THR A 240 16.88 -1.01 -8.88
CA THR A 240 17.88 -0.45 -7.96
C THR A 240 17.96 1.05 -8.14
N GLY A 241 18.43 1.75 -7.14
CA GLY A 241 18.58 3.19 -7.22
C GLY A 241 19.05 3.84 -5.94
N ILE A 242 18.87 5.15 -5.91
CA ILE A 242 19.21 6.02 -4.79
C ILE A 242 18.03 6.95 -4.50
N ASN A 243 17.75 7.17 -3.23
CA ASN A 243 16.80 8.15 -2.75
C ASN A 243 17.55 9.15 -1.84
N PHE A 244 17.41 10.43 -2.10
CA PHE A 244 17.86 11.50 -1.24
C PHE A 244 16.67 12.03 -0.44
N LEU A 245 16.77 11.90 0.88
CA LEU A 245 15.83 12.43 1.85
C LEU A 245 16.43 13.69 2.45
N TRP A 246 15.84 14.83 2.20
CA TRP A 246 16.28 16.12 2.72
C TRP A 246 15.19 16.72 3.63
N ASP A 247 15.48 16.88 4.90
CA ASP A 247 14.62 17.60 5.84
C ASP A 247 14.83 19.11 5.67
N SER A 248 14.03 19.71 4.78
CA SER A 248 14.11 21.13 4.46
C SER A 248 13.18 21.97 5.35
N ALA A 249 13.39 23.29 5.37
CA ALA A 249 12.54 24.24 6.10
C ALA A 249 11.08 24.25 5.63
N ILE A 250 10.79 23.79 4.43
CA ILE A 250 9.42 23.68 3.85
C ILE A 250 8.83 22.27 3.97
N GLY A 251 9.51 21.37 4.69
CA GLY A 251 9.17 19.97 4.85
C GLY A 251 10.14 19.02 4.19
N PRO A 252 9.99 17.71 4.41
CA PRO A 252 10.86 16.69 3.82
C PRO A 252 10.70 16.65 2.30
N ILE A 253 11.82 16.61 1.62
CA ILE A 253 11.93 16.49 0.16
C ILE A 253 12.51 15.13 -0.15
N ASN A 254 11.88 14.40 -1.05
CA ASN A 254 12.34 13.10 -1.56
C ASN A 254 12.70 13.23 -3.04
N LEU A 255 13.93 12.86 -3.37
CA LEU A 255 14.44 12.77 -4.74
C LEU A 255 14.86 11.33 -4.99
N ILE A 256 14.12 10.60 -5.82
CA ILE A 256 14.38 9.19 -6.10
C ILE A 256 14.83 9.05 -7.56
N TYR A 257 16.00 8.47 -7.76
CA TYR A 257 16.44 7.96 -9.05
C TYR A 257 16.51 6.45 -9.00
N ALA A 258 15.81 5.79 -9.93
CA ALA A 258 15.68 4.35 -9.98
C ALA A 258 15.80 3.80 -11.41
N LYS A 259 16.40 2.61 -11.53
CA LYS A 259 16.51 1.87 -12.78
C LYS A 259 15.89 0.49 -12.62
N ALA A 260 14.89 0.17 -13.43
CA ALA A 260 14.36 -1.20 -13.54
C ALA A 260 15.45 -2.12 -14.10
N ILE A 261 15.67 -3.26 -13.42
CA ILE A 261 16.61 -4.31 -13.83
C ILE A 261 15.84 -5.43 -14.54
N ASN A 262 14.82 -5.98 -13.86
CA ASN A 262 13.92 -6.97 -14.44
C ASN A 262 12.52 -6.39 -14.58
N LYS A 263 11.93 -6.50 -15.75
CA LYS A 263 10.65 -5.90 -16.12
C LYS A 263 9.99 -6.69 -17.23
N GLU A 264 8.66 -6.57 -17.33
CA GLU A 264 7.91 -7.07 -18.49
C GLU A 264 7.77 -5.97 -19.56
N SER A 265 7.54 -6.38 -20.80
CA SER A 265 7.30 -5.45 -21.91
C SER A 265 6.03 -4.60 -21.72
N THR A 266 5.11 -5.09 -20.93
CA THR A 266 3.84 -4.43 -20.59
C THR A 266 3.97 -3.40 -19.47
N ASP A 267 5.05 -3.43 -18.67
CA ASP A 267 5.23 -2.51 -17.55
C ASP A 267 5.57 -1.08 -18.04
N SER A 268 5.07 -0.08 -17.34
CA SER A 268 5.46 1.31 -17.56
C SER A 268 6.53 1.75 -16.57
N LEU A 269 7.59 2.35 -17.09
CA LEU A 269 8.74 2.75 -16.27
C LEU A 269 8.69 4.23 -15.92
N ASP A 270 9.29 4.55 -14.77
CA ASP A 270 9.54 5.91 -14.31
C ASP A 270 10.85 5.92 -13.50
N SER A 271 11.86 6.58 -14.01
CA SER A 271 13.20 6.56 -13.41
C SER A 271 13.43 7.67 -12.41
N PHE A 272 12.57 8.69 -12.35
CA PHE A 272 12.75 9.83 -11.47
C PHE A 272 11.46 10.23 -10.79
N TYR A 273 11.51 10.31 -9.46
CA TYR A 273 10.39 10.79 -8.63
C TYR A 273 10.85 11.96 -7.79
N PHE A 274 9.98 12.93 -7.70
CA PHE A 274 10.11 14.07 -6.80
C PHE A 274 8.86 14.17 -5.94
N ASP A 275 9.04 14.38 -4.65
CA ASP A 275 7.95 14.49 -3.69
C ASP A 275 8.33 15.47 -2.58
N ILE A 276 7.36 16.29 -2.15
CA ILE A 276 7.50 17.22 -1.02
C ILE A 276 6.40 16.90 -0.03
N GLY A 277 6.75 16.69 1.22
CA GLY A 277 5.84 16.51 2.34
C GLY A 277 6.07 15.22 3.12
N TYR A 278 5.44 15.15 4.29
CA TYR A 278 5.43 13.93 5.10
C TYR A 278 4.48 12.92 4.45
N ASN A 279 4.97 11.72 4.18
CA ASN A 279 4.12 10.59 3.84
C ASN A 279 3.65 9.95 5.17
N PHE A 280 2.43 10.23 5.56
CA PHE A 280 1.78 9.61 6.70
C PHE A 280 1.14 8.28 6.32
#